data_0b56a2a5defca565189ebc81bd5de9e6
#
_entry.id   0b56a2a5defca565189ebc81bd5de9e6
#
_cell.length_a   1.000
_cell.length_b   1.000
_cell.length_c   1.000
_cell.angle_alpha   90.00
_cell.angle_beta   90.00
_cell.angle_gamma   90.00
#
_symmetry.space_group_name_H-M   'P 1'
#
loop_
_entity.id
_entity.type
_entity.pdbx_description
1 polymer ?
#
loop_
_entity_poly.entity_id
_entity_poly.type
_entity_poly.pdbx_seq_one_letter_code
_entity_poly.pdbx_strand_id
1 'polypeptide(L)'
;MKKFLSVVLMLTLSVAMYAQKDVTKFLGIPVDGTKSAMIQKLKAKGFTYNSVTDMLEGEFNGSQVQISVVTNRNKVYRIFIADKYTCDESDIKIRFNNLCHQFENNAKYIGDENQTISDDEDISYEMLVNKKRYQAVYFQKLDDKMVDKYINAQLLTKYTAEQLADTSQVMQDKVSSDKLAYGWDYIKNNKSKTVWFMINSELGSYRILMYYDNDYNKSDGDEL
;
A
#
# COMPACT_ATOMS: atom_id res chain seq x y z
N MET A 1 -37.24 1.00 25.46
CA MET A 1 -36.24 2.03 25.23
C MET A 1 -34.81 1.47 25.19
N LYS A 2 -34.32 0.70 26.18
CA LYS A 2 -32.92 0.17 26.18
C LYS A 2 -32.57 -0.71 24.97
N LYS A 3 -33.50 -1.56 24.48
CA LYS A 3 -33.27 -2.41 23.28
C LYS A 3 -33.23 -1.60 21.99
N PHE A 4 -33.99 -0.50 21.89
CA PHE A 4 -33.98 0.39 20.73
C PHE A 4 -32.67 1.19 20.67
N LEU A 5 -32.17 1.64 21.81
CA LEU A 5 -30.89 2.35 21.93
C LEU A 5 -29.71 1.45 21.52
N SER A 6 -29.74 0.15 21.88
CA SER A 6 -28.72 -0.82 21.50
C SER A 6 -28.69 -1.09 19.99
N VAL A 7 -29.86 -1.15 19.33
CA VAL A 7 -29.96 -1.35 17.88
C VAL A 7 -29.47 -0.12 17.13
N VAL A 8 -29.82 1.07 17.59
CA VAL A 8 -29.32 2.33 16.99
C VAL A 8 -27.81 2.48 17.17
N LEU A 9 -27.27 2.12 18.34
CA LEU A 9 -25.82 2.13 18.59
C LEU A 9 -25.07 1.11 17.72
N MET A 10 -25.62 -0.08 17.49
CA MET A 10 -25.04 -1.08 16.57
C MET A 10 -25.08 -0.61 15.11
N LEU A 11 -26.17 0.06 14.70
CA LEU A 11 -26.28 0.61 13.35
C LEU A 11 -25.30 1.76 13.11
N THR A 12 -25.08 2.65 14.09
CA THR A 12 -24.11 3.74 13.96
C THR A 12 -22.66 3.24 13.95
N LEU A 13 -22.34 2.19 14.71
CA LEU A 13 -21.03 1.53 14.69
C LEU A 13 -20.76 0.83 13.34
N SER A 14 -21.79 0.23 12.74
CA SER A 14 -21.66 -0.40 11.41
C SER A 14 -21.39 0.63 10.31
N VAL A 15 -22.06 1.78 10.32
CA VAL A 15 -21.85 2.85 9.34
C VAL A 15 -20.43 3.45 9.44
N ALA A 16 -19.90 3.65 10.67
CA ALA A 16 -18.54 4.14 10.87
C ALA A 16 -17.46 3.16 10.38
N MET A 17 -17.75 1.85 10.37
CA MET A 17 -16.82 0.83 9.88
C MET A 17 -16.79 0.71 8.35
N TYR A 18 -17.80 1.19 7.62
CA TYR A 18 -17.81 1.27 6.15
C TYR A 18 -16.90 2.36 5.60
N ALA A 19 -16.52 3.34 6.42
CA ALA A 19 -15.71 4.48 6.00
C ALA A 19 -14.20 4.21 5.98
N GLN A 20 -13.74 3.06 6.48
CA GLN A 20 -12.30 2.75 6.49
C GLN A 20 -11.87 2.22 5.11
N LYS A 21 -11.17 3.06 4.36
CA LYS A 21 -10.58 2.69 3.07
C LYS A 21 -9.45 1.69 3.27
N ASP A 22 -9.36 0.69 2.39
CA ASP A 22 -8.22 -0.23 2.34
C ASP A 22 -7.05 0.47 1.64
N VAL A 23 -6.20 1.11 2.43
CA VAL A 23 -5.06 1.89 1.96
C VAL A 23 -3.75 1.12 2.07
N THR A 24 -2.75 1.54 1.30
CA THR A 24 -1.38 1.04 1.41
C THR A 24 -0.89 1.09 2.86
N LYS A 25 -0.18 0.05 3.30
CA LYS A 25 0.41 -0.05 4.64
C LYS A 25 1.93 -0.07 4.56
N PHE A 26 2.61 0.75 5.35
CA PHE A 26 4.04 0.68 5.59
C PHE A 26 4.31 0.13 7.00
N LEU A 27 5.06 -0.96 7.12
CA LEU A 27 5.30 -1.68 8.39
C LEU A 27 4.01 -2.04 9.16
N GLY A 28 2.92 -2.31 8.42
CA GLY A 28 1.60 -2.56 8.99
C GLY A 28 0.82 -1.31 9.40
N ILE A 29 1.40 -0.12 9.23
CA ILE A 29 0.76 1.17 9.51
C ILE A 29 0.07 1.66 8.24
N PRO A 30 -1.26 1.93 8.25
CA PRO A 30 -1.94 2.55 7.11
C PRO A 30 -1.30 3.90 6.76
N VAL A 31 -0.99 4.10 5.47
CA VAL A 31 -0.47 5.38 4.94
C VAL A 31 -1.64 6.36 4.86
N ASP A 32 -2.08 6.83 6.03
CA ASP A 32 -3.23 7.74 6.17
C ASP A 32 -3.15 8.50 7.50
N GLY A 33 -4.05 9.46 7.66
CA GLY A 33 -4.14 10.31 8.86
C GLY A 33 -3.24 11.54 8.78
N THR A 34 -2.94 12.15 9.92
CA THR A 34 -2.09 13.35 9.98
C THR A 34 -0.61 13.00 10.01
N LYS A 35 0.25 13.93 9.54
CA LYS A 35 1.71 13.80 9.59
C LYS A 35 2.22 13.50 11.00
N SER A 36 1.74 14.24 11.99
CA SER A 36 2.15 14.06 13.38
C SER A 36 1.82 12.65 13.90
N ALA A 37 0.61 12.15 13.64
CA ALA A 37 0.22 10.80 14.05
C ALA A 37 1.08 9.73 13.35
N MET A 38 1.41 9.90 12.08
CA MET A 38 2.28 8.99 11.34
C MET A 38 3.70 8.98 11.91
N ILE A 39 4.28 10.16 12.20
CA ILE A 39 5.59 10.28 12.84
C ILE A 39 5.61 9.51 14.17
N GLN A 40 4.58 9.66 15.02
CA GLN A 40 4.53 8.93 16.29
C GLN A 40 4.47 7.40 16.10
N LYS A 41 3.70 6.93 15.12
CA LYS A 41 3.64 5.50 14.79
C LYS A 41 4.97 4.95 14.28
N LEU A 42 5.69 5.72 13.45
CA LEU A 42 7.02 5.35 12.96
C LEU A 42 8.08 5.38 14.08
N LYS A 43 8.01 6.34 15.00
CA LYS A 43 8.86 6.34 16.22
C LYS A 43 8.63 5.07 17.05
N ALA A 44 7.39 4.63 17.21
CA ALA A 44 7.07 3.38 17.89
C ALA A 44 7.61 2.13 17.16
N LYS A 45 7.98 2.25 15.88
CA LYS A 45 8.65 1.20 15.08
C LYS A 45 10.18 1.27 15.14
N GLY A 46 10.76 2.20 15.92
CA GLY A 46 12.21 2.32 16.14
C GLY A 46 12.89 3.43 15.32
N PHE A 47 12.12 4.21 14.54
CA PHE A 47 12.72 5.34 13.81
C PHE A 47 12.89 6.56 14.70
N THR A 48 13.98 7.30 14.52
CA THR A 48 14.28 8.54 15.23
C THR A 48 13.89 9.74 14.37
N TYR A 49 13.04 10.62 14.88
CA TYR A 49 12.60 11.82 14.16
C TYR A 49 13.56 12.99 14.42
N ASN A 50 14.02 13.61 13.35
CA ASN A 50 14.79 14.85 13.35
C ASN A 50 13.88 16.01 12.91
N SER A 51 13.59 16.91 13.83
CA SER A 51 12.71 18.07 13.58
C SER A 51 13.36 19.16 12.70
N VAL A 52 14.68 19.17 12.57
CA VAL A 52 15.40 20.15 11.74
C VAL A 52 15.27 19.79 10.26
N THR A 53 15.44 18.50 9.94
CA THR A 53 15.33 18.00 8.56
C THR A 53 13.91 17.56 8.21
N ASP A 54 13.00 17.47 9.19
CA ASP A 54 11.65 16.94 9.07
C ASP A 54 11.62 15.49 8.53
N MET A 55 12.64 14.69 8.86
CA MET A 55 12.81 13.31 8.45
C MET A 55 12.91 12.36 9.64
N LEU A 56 12.54 11.10 9.42
CA LEU A 56 12.87 10.03 10.37
C LEU A 56 14.07 9.24 9.82
N GLU A 57 14.92 8.76 10.72
CA GLU A 57 16.07 7.93 10.39
C GLU A 57 16.01 6.61 11.16
N GLY A 58 16.50 5.53 10.54
CA GLY A 58 16.56 4.21 11.14
C GLY A 58 16.94 3.16 10.13
N GLU A 59 16.82 1.90 10.54
CA GLU A 59 17.08 0.77 9.67
C GLU A 59 15.80 0.26 9.03
N PHE A 60 15.83 0.03 7.73
CA PHE A 60 14.77 -0.61 6.99
C PHE A 60 15.36 -1.52 5.92
N ASN A 61 14.95 -2.79 5.97
CA ASN A 61 15.34 -3.78 4.96
C ASN A 61 16.85 -3.93 4.78
N GLY A 62 17.59 -3.96 5.91
CA GLY A 62 19.05 -4.12 5.95
C GLY A 62 19.85 -2.88 5.56
N SER A 63 19.20 -1.71 5.44
CA SER A 63 19.88 -0.45 5.13
C SER A 63 19.47 0.66 6.07
N GLN A 64 20.42 1.55 6.35
CA GLN A 64 20.10 2.82 7.00
C GLN A 64 19.33 3.70 6.02
N VAL A 65 18.19 4.22 6.45
CA VAL A 65 17.29 5.00 5.61
C VAL A 65 16.87 6.31 6.24
N GLN A 66 16.46 7.23 5.38
CA GLN A 66 15.75 8.45 5.72
C GLN A 66 14.33 8.35 5.21
N ILE A 67 13.35 8.68 6.05
CA ILE A 67 11.93 8.59 5.75
C ILE A 67 11.29 9.97 5.85
N SER A 68 10.59 10.37 4.79
CA SER A 68 9.73 11.56 4.79
C SER A 68 8.26 11.15 4.76
N VAL A 69 7.46 11.82 5.60
CA VAL A 69 6.00 11.67 5.62
C VAL A 69 5.40 12.79 4.78
N VAL A 70 4.91 12.47 3.60
CA VAL A 70 4.40 13.46 2.64
C VAL A 70 2.88 13.57 2.77
N THR A 71 2.38 14.81 2.82
CA THR A 71 0.96 15.09 3.03
C THR A 71 0.38 15.98 1.94
N ASN A 72 -0.90 15.76 1.65
CA ASN A 72 -1.74 16.65 0.89
C ASN A 72 -2.92 17.09 1.77
N ARG A 73 -3.16 18.39 1.93
CA ARG A 73 -4.21 18.96 2.80
C ARG A 73 -4.21 18.32 4.20
N ASN A 74 -3.01 18.20 4.81
CA ASN A 74 -2.76 17.59 6.12
C ASN A 74 -3.11 16.10 6.24
N LYS A 75 -3.33 15.39 5.13
CA LYS A 75 -3.51 13.93 5.09
C LYS A 75 -2.28 13.28 4.46
N VAL A 76 -1.76 12.24 5.10
CA VAL A 76 -0.63 11.47 4.58
C VAL A 76 -1.07 10.74 3.32
N TYR A 77 -0.36 11.01 2.21
CA TYR A 77 -0.59 10.28 0.96
C TYR A 77 0.61 9.46 0.50
N ARG A 78 1.80 9.71 1.09
CA ARG A 78 3.02 8.98 0.73
C ARG A 78 3.97 8.84 1.92
N ILE A 79 4.54 7.66 2.06
CA ILE A 79 5.79 7.47 2.79
C ILE A 79 6.90 7.37 1.76
N PHE A 80 7.82 8.32 1.77
CA PHE A 80 9.01 8.33 0.94
C PHE A 80 10.20 7.86 1.76
N ILE A 81 10.96 6.91 1.23
CA ILE A 81 12.12 6.30 1.86
C ILE A 81 13.31 6.44 0.92
N ALA A 82 14.42 6.91 1.41
CA ALA A 82 15.68 6.96 0.67
C ALA A 82 16.75 6.21 1.45
N ASP A 83 17.57 5.41 0.79
CA ASP A 83 18.82 4.93 1.41
C ASP A 83 19.64 6.13 1.84
N LYS A 84 20.13 6.09 3.09
CA LYS A 84 20.87 7.21 3.69
C LYS A 84 22.23 7.40 3.00
N TYR A 85 22.85 6.31 2.60
CA TYR A 85 24.14 6.30 1.94
C TYR A 85 24.01 5.88 0.48
N THR A 86 24.87 6.43 -0.34
CA THR A 86 25.03 5.99 -1.73
C THR A 86 26.03 4.83 -1.80
N CYS A 87 25.96 4.06 -2.86
CA CYS A 87 26.88 2.96 -3.17
C CYS A 87 27.28 3.01 -4.66
N ASP A 88 28.16 2.11 -5.06
CA ASP A 88 28.58 1.93 -6.44
C ASP A 88 27.54 1.17 -7.29
N GLU A 89 27.86 0.97 -8.57
CA GLU A 89 26.98 0.31 -9.54
C GLU A 89 26.72 -1.16 -9.17
N SER A 90 27.71 -1.89 -8.74
CA SER A 90 27.58 -3.31 -8.40
C SER A 90 26.67 -3.51 -7.19
N ASP A 91 26.90 -2.72 -6.15
CA ASP A 91 26.14 -2.79 -4.91
C ASP A 91 24.68 -2.38 -5.11
N ILE A 92 24.43 -1.35 -5.94
CA ILE A 92 23.05 -0.90 -6.17
C ILE A 92 22.25 -1.93 -7.00
N LYS A 93 22.86 -2.62 -7.96
CA LYS A 93 22.22 -3.73 -8.71
C LYS A 93 21.82 -4.86 -7.75
N ILE A 94 22.74 -5.29 -6.89
CA ILE A 94 22.47 -6.31 -5.87
C ILE A 94 21.31 -5.87 -4.96
N ARG A 95 21.34 -4.63 -4.46
CA ARG A 95 20.30 -4.12 -3.57
C ARG A 95 18.94 -4.04 -4.28
N PHE A 96 18.90 -3.56 -5.52
CA PHE A 96 17.68 -3.48 -6.31
C PHE A 96 17.07 -4.87 -6.54
N ASN A 97 17.88 -5.83 -6.98
CA ASN A 97 17.45 -7.19 -7.24
C ASN A 97 17.00 -7.91 -5.96
N ASN A 98 17.68 -7.71 -4.84
CA ASN A 98 17.26 -8.24 -3.56
C ASN A 98 15.90 -7.69 -3.12
N LEU A 99 15.62 -6.41 -3.38
CA LEU A 99 14.29 -5.83 -3.13
C LEU A 99 13.23 -6.47 -4.03
N CYS A 100 13.49 -6.64 -5.34
CA CYS A 100 12.58 -7.35 -6.24
C CYS A 100 12.22 -8.74 -5.70
N HIS A 101 13.22 -9.56 -5.37
CA HIS A 101 13.01 -10.90 -4.82
C HIS A 101 12.25 -10.89 -3.48
N GLN A 102 12.49 -9.91 -2.62
CA GLN A 102 11.76 -9.81 -1.37
C GLN A 102 10.27 -9.48 -1.58
N PHE A 103 9.95 -8.63 -2.54
CA PHE A 103 8.56 -8.33 -2.90
C PHE A 103 7.88 -9.52 -3.58
N GLU A 104 8.55 -10.18 -4.52
CA GLU A 104 8.06 -11.37 -5.23
C GLU A 104 7.77 -12.53 -4.28
N ASN A 105 8.66 -12.77 -3.32
CA ASN A 105 8.50 -13.82 -2.31
C ASN A 105 7.52 -13.46 -1.18
N ASN A 106 6.98 -12.26 -1.15
CA ASN A 106 6.05 -11.82 -0.12
C ASN A 106 4.60 -11.94 -0.62
N ALA A 107 3.87 -12.93 -0.10
CA ALA A 107 2.47 -13.20 -0.46
C ALA A 107 1.50 -12.01 -0.31
N LYS A 108 1.91 -10.93 0.36
CA LYS A 108 1.10 -9.70 0.49
C LYS A 108 1.16 -8.79 -0.73
N TYR A 109 2.07 -9.05 -1.68
CA TYR A 109 2.28 -8.22 -2.84
C TYR A 109 2.01 -8.98 -4.13
N ILE A 110 1.69 -8.21 -5.17
CA ILE A 110 1.59 -8.64 -6.56
C ILE A 110 2.42 -7.65 -7.37
N GLY A 111 3.22 -8.13 -8.31
CA GLY A 111 4.01 -7.31 -9.23
C GLY A 111 4.15 -8.02 -10.56
N ASP A 112 4.69 -7.31 -11.54
CA ASP A 112 5.07 -7.92 -12.81
C ASP A 112 6.28 -8.84 -12.60
N GLU A 113 6.38 -9.86 -13.44
CA GLU A 113 7.54 -10.76 -13.45
C GLU A 113 8.76 -10.05 -14.08
N ASN A 114 9.97 -10.46 -13.66
CA ASN A 114 11.25 -10.04 -14.25
C ASN A 114 11.55 -8.53 -14.15
N GLN A 115 11.29 -7.93 -13.00
CA GLN A 115 11.68 -6.54 -12.73
C GLN A 115 13.16 -6.39 -12.30
N THR A 116 13.91 -7.49 -12.20
CA THR A 116 15.33 -7.50 -11.85
C THR A 116 16.22 -6.97 -12.98
N ILE A 117 17.39 -6.49 -12.60
CA ILE A 117 18.41 -5.99 -13.52
C ILE A 117 19.39 -7.14 -13.80
N SER A 118 19.73 -7.36 -15.08
CA SER A 118 20.71 -8.35 -15.48
C SER A 118 22.12 -7.99 -14.99
N ASP A 119 22.95 -9.00 -14.72
CA ASP A 119 24.31 -8.78 -14.21
C ASP A 119 25.22 -8.06 -15.25
N ASP A 120 24.96 -8.28 -16.54
CA ASP A 120 25.69 -7.68 -17.65
C ASP A 120 25.20 -6.27 -18.05
N GLU A 121 24.12 -5.80 -17.44
CA GLU A 121 23.60 -4.44 -17.69
C GLU A 121 24.53 -3.37 -17.11
N ASP A 122 24.99 -2.45 -17.96
CA ASP A 122 25.72 -1.23 -17.56
C ASP A 122 24.72 -0.13 -17.22
N ILE A 123 24.29 -0.09 -15.95
CA ILE A 123 23.27 0.90 -15.54
C ILE A 123 23.80 2.33 -15.59
N SER A 124 25.11 2.54 -15.43
CA SER A 124 25.73 3.85 -15.51
C SER A 124 25.57 4.44 -16.91
N TYR A 125 25.93 3.65 -17.93
CA TYR A 125 25.78 4.04 -19.33
C TYR A 125 24.29 4.25 -19.68
N GLU A 126 23.45 3.28 -19.34
CA GLU A 126 22.03 3.31 -19.66
C GLU A 126 21.30 4.52 -19.03
N MET A 127 21.58 4.83 -17.78
CA MET A 127 20.99 5.99 -17.11
C MET A 127 21.52 7.32 -17.66
N LEU A 128 22.84 7.40 -17.94
CA LEU A 128 23.48 8.64 -18.38
C LEU A 128 23.17 8.95 -19.85
N VAL A 129 23.33 7.96 -20.75
CA VAL A 129 23.25 8.12 -22.19
C VAL A 129 21.82 7.91 -22.68
N ASN A 130 21.21 6.77 -22.34
CA ASN A 130 19.90 6.37 -22.84
C ASN A 130 18.74 6.89 -21.98
N LYS A 131 19.03 7.59 -20.86
CA LYS A 131 18.03 8.12 -19.91
C LYS A 131 17.11 7.04 -19.37
N LYS A 132 17.56 5.78 -19.37
CA LYS A 132 16.81 4.63 -18.84
C LYS A 132 16.58 4.81 -17.34
N ARG A 133 15.39 4.42 -16.88
CA ARG A 133 15.03 4.42 -15.47
C ARG A 133 14.89 2.98 -15.00
N TYR A 134 15.53 2.64 -13.91
CA TYR A 134 15.40 1.36 -13.25
C TYR A 134 14.43 1.51 -12.10
N GLN A 135 13.24 0.95 -12.27
CA GLN A 135 12.16 1.01 -11.29
C GLN A 135 11.42 -0.32 -11.25
N ALA A 136 10.89 -0.66 -10.08
CA ALA A 136 10.02 -1.81 -9.89
C ALA A 136 8.74 -1.38 -9.17
N VAL A 137 7.60 -1.95 -9.57
CA VAL A 137 6.27 -1.58 -9.09
C VAL A 137 5.56 -2.82 -8.56
N TYR A 138 5.02 -2.71 -7.35
CA TYR A 138 4.26 -3.75 -6.68
C TYR A 138 2.96 -3.18 -6.11
N PHE A 139 1.98 -4.04 -5.96
CA PHE A 139 0.68 -3.70 -5.37
C PHE A 139 0.45 -4.56 -4.13
N GLN A 140 0.09 -3.95 -3.01
CA GLN A 140 -0.36 -4.71 -1.87
C GLN A 140 -1.74 -5.31 -2.17
N LYS A 141 -1.93 -6.59 -1.86
CA LYS A 141 -3.23 -7.24 -1.98
C LYS A 141 -4.26 -6.52 -1.11
N LEU A 142 -5.51 -6.58 -1.53
CA LEU A 142 -6.63 -6.10 -0.73
C LEU A 142 -6.69 -6.88 0.58
N ASP A 143 -7.20 -6.25 1.62
CA ASP A 143 -7.39 -6.90 2.91
C ASP A 143 -8.61 -7.83 2.85
N ASP A 144 -8.38 -9.16 2.85
CA ASP A 144 -9.43 -10.17 2.71
C ASP A 144 -10.57 -9.96 3.69
N LYS A 145 -10.27 -9.55 4.95
CA LYS A 145 -11.30 -9.28 5.96
C LYS A 145 -12.19 -8.10 5.58
N MET A 146 -11.63 -7.10 4.90
CA MET A 146 -12.40 -5.95 4.41
C MET A 146 -13.26 -6.34 3.20
N VAL A 147 -12.71 -7.15 2.29
CA VAL A 147 -13.46 -7.71 1.16
C VAL A 147 -14.62 -8.56 1.65
N ASP A 148 -14.38 -9.53 2.52
CA ASP A 148 -15.41 -10.40 3.10
C ASP A 148 -16.50 -9.60 3.83
N LYS A 149 -16.09 -8.60 4.58
CA LYS A 149 -17.03 -7.74 5.30
C LYS A 149 -17.93 -6.96 4.34
N TYR A 150 -17.34 -6.41 3.27
CA TYR A 150 -18.10 -5.71 2.24
C TYR A 150 -19.10 -6.65 1.57
N ILE A 151 -18.64 -7.82 1.12
CA ILE A 151 -19.48 -8.83 0.47
C ILE A 151 -20.62 -9.25 1.39
N ASN A 152 -20.34 -9.60 2.64
CA ASN A 152 -21.36 -10.01 3.60
C ASN A 152 -22.40 -8.92 3.85
N ALA A 153 -21.97 -7.68 3.94
CA ALA A 153 -22.90 -6.57 4.10
C ALA A 153 -23.83 -6.41 2.86
N GLN A 154 -23.30 -6.53 1.65
CA GLN A 154 -24.13 -6.49 0.43
C GLN A 154 -25.11 -7.66 0.38
N LEU A 155 -24.69 -8.86 0.78
CA LEU A 155 -25.56 -10.03 0.84
C LEU A 155 -26.72 -9.82 1.82
N LEU A 156 -26.46 -9.26 3.00
CA LEU A 156 -27.46 -8.96 4.02
C LEU A 156 -28.48 -7.87 3.59
N THR A 157 -28.14 -7.04 2.61
CA THR A 157 -29.11 -6.10 2.01
C THR A 157 -30.02 -6.76 0.99
N LYS A 158 -29.58 -7.87 0.37
CA LYS A 158 -30.29 -8.56 -0.72
C LYS A 158 -31.07 -9.78 -0.26
N TYR A 159 -30.58 -10.48 0.76
CA TYR A 159 -31.10 -11.77 1.22
C TYR A 159 -31.51 -11.72 2.68
N THR A 160 -32.59 -12.48 3.03
CA THR A 160 -32.94 -12.73 4.43
C THR A 160 -32.01 -13.77 5.06
N ALA A 161 -32.03 -13.86 6.40
CA ALA A 161 -31.24 -14.86 7.13
C ALA A 161 -31.63 -16.30 6.74
N GLU A 162 -32.93 -16.54 6.50
CA GLU A 162 -33.44 -17.84 6.03
C GLU A 162 -32.93 -18.17 4.63
N GLN A 163 -32.89 -17.20 3.72
CA GLN A 163 -32.37 -17.39 2.37
C GLN A 163 -30.87 -17.66 2.35
N LEU A 164 -30.09 -17.01 3.23
CA LEU A 164 -28.65 -17.28 3.37
C LEU A 164 -28.37 -18.63 4.03
N ALA A 165 -29.29 -19.16 4.84
CA ALA A 165 -29.20 -20.47 5.46
C ALA A 165 -29.72 -21.61 4.53
N ASP A 166 -30.35 -21.29 3.41
CA ASP A 166 -30.87 -22.28 2.46
C ASP A 166 -29.71 -23.00 1.75
N THR A 167 -29.66 -24.32 1.93
CA THR A 167 -28.65 -25.22 1.35
C THR A 167 -29.03 -25.78 -0.03
N SER A 168 -30.15 -25.36 -0.60
CA SER A 168 -30.54 -25.76 -1.98
C SER A 168 -29.47 -25.29 -2.98
N GLN A 169 -29.17 -26.13 -3.98
CA GLN A 169 -28.19 -25.81 -5.02
C GLN A 169 -28.51 -24.49 -5.71
N VAL A 170 -29.79 -24.26 -6.03
CA VAL A 170 -30.26 -23.03 -6.68
C VAL A 170 -29.94 -21.79 -5.89
N MET A 171 -30.09 -21.83 -4.55
CA MET A 171 -29.82 -20.68 -3.70
C MET A 171 -28.32 -20.49 -3.49
N GLN A 172 -27.57 -21.57 -3.33
CA GLN A 172 -26.11 -21.51 -3.23
C GLN A 172 -25.46 -20.93 -4.50
N ASP A 173 -25.94 -21.31 -5.70
CA ASP A 173 -25.45 -20.79 -6.96
C ASP A 173 -25.70 -19.26 -7.08
N LYS A 174 -26.90 -18.81 -6.68
CA LYS A 174 -27.23 -17.36 -6.67
C LYS A 174 -26.33 -16.59 -5.71
N VAL A 175 -26.19 -17.07 -4.47
CA VAL A 175 -25.35 -16.41 -3.46
C VAL A 175 -23.89 -16.39 -3.90
N SER A 176 -23.39 -17.47 -4.50
CA SER A 176 -22.02 -17.55 -5.00
C SER A 176 -21.77 -16.57 -6.15
N SER A 177 -22.72 -16.49 -7.10
CA SER A 177 -22.65 -15.53 -8.19
C SER A 177 -22.62 -14.08 -7.70
N ASP A 178 -23.47 -13.74 -6.70
CA ASP A 178 -23.49 -12.41 -6.11
C ASP A 178 -22.21 -12.10 -5.30
N LYS A 179 -21.66 -13.08 -4.59
CA LYS A 179 -20.36 -12.91 -3.91
C LYS A 179 -19.26 -12.52 -4.90
N LEU A 180 -19.19 -13.19 -6.04
CA LEU A 180 -18.24 -12.85 -7.10
C LEU A 180 -18.49 -11.44 -7.64
N ALA A 181 -19.74 -11.09 -7.92
CA ALA A 181 -20.10 -9.76 -8.41
C ALA A 181 -19.73 -8.66 -7.42
N TYR A 182 -20.03 -8.84 -6.13
CA TYR A 182 -19.66 -7.88 -5.08
C TYR A 182 -18.14 -7.83 -4.84
N GLY A 183 -17.43 -8.95 -5.00
CA GLY A 183 -15.96 -8.97 -4.97
C GLY A 183 -15.37 -8.09 -6.08
N TRP A 184 -15.84 -8.23 -7.30
CA TRP A 184 -15.44 -7.37 -8.42
C TRP A 184 -15.80 -5.90 -8.21
N ASP A 185 -16.99 -5.62 -7.66
CA ASP A 185 -17.40 -4.26 -7.33
C ASP A 185 -16.46 -3.62 -6.27
N TYR A 186 -16.10 -4.39 -5.25
CA TYR A 186 -15.11 -3.94 -4.27
C TYR A 186 -13.77 -3.58 -4.92
N ILE A 187 -13.23 -4.45 -5.77
CA ILE A 187 -11.96 -4.23 -6.48
C ILE A 187 -12.05 -2.96 -7.33
N LYS A 188 -13.12 -2.80 -8.10
CA LYS A 188 -13.32 -1.68 -9.01
C LYS A 188 -13.45 -0.33 -8.27
N ASN A 189 -14.05 -0.33 -7.09
CA ASN A 189 -14.31 0.88 -6.31
C ASN A 189 -13.18 1.24 -5.33
N ASN A 190 -12.17 0.38 -5.18
CA ASN A 190 -11.01 0.68 -4.35
C ASN A 190 -9.81 1.07 -5.21
N LYS A 191 -9.07 2.07 -4.72
CA LYS A 191 -7.83 2.49 -5.37
C LYS A 191 -6.71 1.48 -5.13
N SER A 192 -5.76 1.40 -6.07
CA SER A 192 -4.59 0.52 -5.94
C SER A 192 -3.72 0.92 -4.75
N LYS A 193 -3.11 -0.09 -4.12
CA LYS A 193 -2.19 0.09 -2.99
C LYS A 193 -0.76 -0.05 -3.51
N THR A 194 -0.30 0.99 -4.18
CA THR A 194 0.96 0.97 -4.92
C THR A 194 2.16 1.14 -3.99
N VAL A 195 3.16 0.29 -4.19
CA VAL A 195 4.50 0.40 -3.62
C VAL A 195 5.48 0.28 -4.77
N TRP A 196 6.39 1.21 -4.89
CA TRP A 196 7.37 1.19 -5.96
C TRP A 196 8.70 1.73 -5.50
N PHE A 197 9.77 1.35 -6.16
CA PHE A 197 11.11 1.85 -5.89
C PHE A 197 11.90 2.01 -7.17
N MET A 198 12.95 2.81 -7.09
CA MET A 198 13.82 3.10 -8.22
C MET A 198 15.26 3.34 -7.77
N ILE A 199 16.17 3.18 -8.71
CA ILE A 199 17.54 3.64 -8.55
C ILE A 199 17.58 5.13 -8.87
N ASN A 200 18.16 5.90 -7.95
CA ASN A 200 18.52 7.29 -8.17
C ASN A 200 20.05 7.39 -8.30
N SER A 201 20.51 8.09 -9.36
CA SER A 201 21.92 8.38 -9.58
C SER A 201 22.25 9.80 -9.18
N GLU A 202 23.33 9.98 -8.45
CA GLU A 202 23.84 11.28 -8.01
C GLU A 202 25.36 11.28 -8.13
N LEU A 203 25.89 12.00 -9.11
CA LEU A 203 27.33 12.15 -9.37
C LEU A 203 28.09 10.81 -9.48
N GLY A 204 27.49 9.81 -10.15
CA GLY A 204 28.11 8.49 -10.33
C GLY A 204 28.00 7.54 -9.13
N SER A 205 27.26 7.93 -8.11
CA SER A 205 26.88 7.08 -6.98
C SER A 205 25.38 6.84 -7.02
N TYR A 206 24.90 5.78 -6.38
CA TYR A 206 23.52 5.30 -6.50
C TYR A 206 22.89 5.07 -5.14
N ARG A 207 21.58 5.23 -5.05
CA ARG A 207 20.76 4.85 -3.89
C ARG A 207 19.37 4.42 -4.32
N ILE A 208 18.70 3.63 -3.49
CA ILE A 208 17.29 3.32 -3.68
C ILE A 208 16.44 4.47 -3.14
N LEU A 209 15.41 4.85 -3.92
CA LEU A 209 14.27 5.63 -3.47
C LEU A 209 13.04 4.73 -3.52
N MET A 210 12.26 4.66 -2.42
CA MET A 210 11.08 3.80 -2.33
C MET A 210 9.86 4.61 -1.86
N TYR A 211 8.69 4.23 -2.36
CA TYR A 211 7.44 4.97 -2.18
C TYR A 211 6.29 4.04 -1.83
N TYR A 212 5.57 4.36 -0.76
CA TYR A 212 4.31 3.73 -0.37
C TYR A 212 3.21 4.76 -0.54
N ASP A 213 2.37 4.60 -1.56
CA ASP A 213 1.39 5.60 -1.98
C ASP A 213 -0.02 5.27 -1.51
N ASN A 214 -0.73 6.29 -1.02
CA ASN A 214 -2.16 6.25 -0.77
C ASN A 214 -2.87 7.16 -1.80
N ASP A 215 -3.40 6.56 -2.84
CA ASP A 215 -4.04 7.27 -3.95
C ASP A 215 -5.36 7.96 -3.58
N TYR A 216 -5.94 7.63 -2.42
CA TYR A 216 -7.13 8.35 -1.92
C TYR A 216 -6.83 9.76 -1.42
N ASN A 217 -5.60 10.01 -0.96
CA ASN A 217 -5.18 11.29 -0.39
C ASN A 217 -4.28 12.09 -1.34
N LYS A 218 -3.88 11.48 -2.46
CA LYS A 218 -3.12 12.14 -3.51
C LYS A 218 -3.99 13.22 -4.18
N SER A 219 -3.39 14.32 -4.61
CA SER A 219 -4.07 15.28 -5.47
C SER A 219 -4.26 14.68 -6.85
N ASP A 220 -5.46 14.80 -7.41
CA ASP A 220 -5.73 14.34 -8.78
C ASP A 220 -5.07 15.26 -9.83
N GLY A 221 -4.42 16.35 -9.38
CA GLY A 221 -3.90 17.40 -10.24
C GLY A 221 -5.03 18.30 -10.77
N ASP A 222 -4.66 19.47 -11.28
CA ASP A 222 -5.59 20.25 -12.11
C ASP A 222 -5.48 19.71 -13.54
N GLU A 223 -6.55 19.72 -14.30
CA GLU A 223 -6.48 19.48 -15.75
C GLU A 223 -5.61 20.58 -16.37
N LEU A 224 -4.49 20.16 -16.98
CA LEU A 224 -3.57 21.06 -17.68
C LEU A 224 -3.99 21.17 -19.15
#